data_fd1571463736ec28330a1d4ade641985
#
_entry.id   fd1571463736ec28330a1d4ade641985
#
_cell.length_a   1.000
_cell.length_b   1.000
_cell.length_c   1.000
_cell.angle_alpha   90.00
_cell.angle_beta   90.00
_cell.angle_gamma   90.00
#
_symmetry.space_group_name_H-M   'P 1'
#
loop_
_entity.id
_entity.type
_entity.pdbx_description
1 polymer ?
#
loop_
_entity_poly.entity_id
_entity_poly.type
_entity_poly.pdbx_seq_one_letter_code
_entity_poly.pdbx_strand_id
1 'polypeptide(L)'
;MAALRGYALPLLLGLLGGAVLLLAWPSPEADARPAQAVPATGFDGGVRWHNSLPLTLKQLRGQVVLVEFWTYTCSNCLNVAPYVHQWHARYAPQGLKVIGVHTPEFAHEGLPGNVRKAIARLDITWPVVQDNQYRIWNAWGNRFWAALYLLDRQGRVVYRHDGEGDYARTESEIQRLLASP
;
A
#
# COMPACT_ATOMS: atom_id res chain seq x y z
N MET A 1 -26.34 92.97 -3.05
CA MET A 1 -27.01 91.79 -2.51
C MET A 1 -27.01 90.75 -3.64
N ALA A 2 -26.04 89.82 -3.65
CA ALA A 2 -25.83 88.85 -4.74
C ALA A 2 -26.22 87.44 -4.18
N ALA A 3 -27.17 86.80 -4.85
CA ALA A 3 -27.60 85.43 -4.53
C ALA A 3 -26.72 84.43 -5.23
N LEU A 4 -26.08 83.60 -4.44
CA LEU A 4 -25.30 82.45 -4.94
C LEU A 4 -26.22 81.25 -5.22
N ARG A 5 -26.29 80.84 -6.51
CA ARG A 5 -27.01 79.65 -6.93
C ARG A 5 -26.08 78.44 -6.73
N GLY A 6 -26.48 77.51 -5.89
CA GLY A 6 -25.83 76.23 -5.73
C GLY A 6 -26.18 75.25 -6.87
N TYR A 7 -25.18 74.73 -7.51
CA TYR A 7 -25.31 73.63 -8.48
C TYR A 7 -25.11 72.30 -7.77
N ALA A 8 -26.18 71.53 -7.70
CA ALA A 8 -26.10 70.13 -7.24
C ALA A 8 -25.61 69.20 -8.38
N LEU A 9 -24.52 68.53 -8.15
CA LEU A 9 -23.97 67.52 -9.06
C LEU A 9 -24.57 66.14 -8.68
N PRO A 10 -25.16 65.37 -9.57
CA PRO A 10 -25.59 64.02 -9.25
C PRO A 10 -24.40 63.04 -9.25
N LEU A 11 -24.20 62.37 -8.13
CA LEU A 11 -23.30 61.21 -7.98
C LEU A 11 -23.86 60.01 -8.72
N LEU A 12 -23.29 59.68 -9.85
CA LEU A 12 -23.49 58.40 -10.55
C LEU A 12 -22.70 57.30 -9.80
N LEU A 13 -23.35 56.49 -8.98
CA LEU A 13 -22.80 55.24 -8.46
C LEU A 13 -22.80 54.20 -9.60
N GLY A 14 -21.66 54.01 -10.23
CA GLY A 14 -21.42 52.88 -11.13
C GLY A 14 -21.23 51.57 -10.34
N LEU A 15 -22.24 50.70 -10.36
CA LEU A 15 -22.14 49.30 -9.89
C LEU A 15 -21.27 48.53 -10.90
N LEU A 16 -19.99 48.40 -10.62
CA LEU A 16 -19.11 47.42 -11.28
C LEU A 16 -19.41 46.04 -10.70
N GLY A 17 -20.29 45.29 -11.35
CA GLY A 17 -20.52 43.88 -11.08
C GLY A 17 -19.30 43.09 -11.53
N GLY A 18 -18.37 42.83 -10.60
CA GLY A 18 -17.27 41.95 -10.82
C GLY A 18 -17.77 40.49 -10.88
N ALA A 19 -17.86 39.92 -12.08
CA ALA A 19 -18.07 38.49 -12.24
C ALA A 19 -16.82 37.76 -11.76
N VAL A 20 -16.87 37.17 -10.56
CA VAL A 20 -15.85 36.25 -10.07
C VAL A 20 -15.97 34.97 -10.88
N LEU A 21 -15.12 34.81 -11.91
CA LEU A 21 -14.92 33.53 -12.57
C LEU A 21 -14.25 32.59 -11.55
N LEU A 22 -15.04 31.72 -10.92
CA LEU A 22 -14.52 30.57 -10.19
C LEU A 22 -13.91 29.62 -11.21
N LEU A 23 -12.62 29.76 -11.44
CA LEU A 23 -11.83 28.76 -12.16
C LEU A 23 -11.85 27.49 -11.29
N ALA A 24 -12.68 26.54 -11.68
CA ALA A 24 -12.67 25.19 -11.09
C ALA A 24 -11.30 24.58 -11.39
N TRP A 25 -10.45 24.50 -10.36
CA TRP A 25 -9.19 23.75 -10.44
C TRP A 25 -9.55 22.29 -10.62
N PRO A 26 -9.04 21.61 -11.64
CA PRO A 26 -9.28 20.18 -11.77
C PRO A 26 -8.73 19.48 -10.52
N SER A 27 -9.60 18.79 -9.81
CA SER A 27 -9.22 17.97 -8.66
C SER A 27 -8.21 16.92 -9.11
N PRO A 28 -7.12 16.63 -8.33
CA PRO A 28 -6.12 15.64 -8.70
C PRO A 28 -6.61 14.17 -8.58
N GLU A 29 -7.91 13.93 -8.65
CA GLU A 29 -8.52 12.59 -8.58
C GLU A 29 -8.55 11.82 -9.90
N ALA A 30 -8.07 12.41 -10.99
CA ALA A 30 -8.17 11.79 -12.31
C ALA A 30 -6.81 11.28 -12.78
N ASP A 31 -6.30 10.16 -12.26
CA ASP A 31 -5.51 9.19 -13.04
C ASP A 31 -5.04 7.98 -12.20
N ALA A 32 -5.81 7.53 -11.23
CA ALA A 32 -5.62 6.18 -10.73
C ALA A 32 -6.23 5.20 -11.75
N ARG A 33 -5.58 5.04 -12.89
CA ARG A 33 -5.85 3.86 -13.72
C ARG A 33 -5.68 2.64 -12.83
N PRO A 34 -6.69 1.73 -12.75
CA PRO A 34 -6.49 0.49 -12.03
C PRO A 34 -5.21 -0.16 -12.58
N ALA A 35 -4.25 -0.42 -11.71
CA ALA A 35 -3.03 -1.10 -12.10
C ALA A 35 -3.45 -2.35 -12.88
N GLN A 36 -2.96 -2.52 -14.12
CA GLN A 36 -3.32 -3.69 -14.91
C GLN A 36 -2.93 -4.92 -14.10
N ALA A 37 -3.93 -5.75 -13.78
CA ALA A 37 -3.71 -6.94 -12.99
C ALA A 37 -2.71 -7.86 -13.70
N VAL A 38 -1.53 -8.07 -13.09
CA VAL A 38 -0.45 -8.87 -13.65
C VAL A 38 -0.37 -10.19 -12.88
N PRO A 39 -0.22 -11.35 -13.56
CA PRO A 39 -0.01 -12.61 -12.85
C PRO A 39 1.17 -12.53 -11.89
N ALA A 40 0.98 -12.98 -10.64
CA ALA A 40 2.08 -13.07 -9.69
C ALA A 40 3.03 -14.22 -10.07
N THR A 41 4.32 -14.08 -9.75
CA THR A 41 5.37 -15.03 -10.13
C THR A 41 5.60 -16.15 -9.11
N GLY A 42 4.90 -16.11 -7.96
CA GLY A 42 5.01 -17.15 -6.92
C GLY A 42 6.17 -16.94 -5.95
N PHE A 43 6.49 -18.00 -5.22
CA PHE A 43 7.50 -17.98 -4.15
C PHE A 43 8.64 -18.98 -4.43
N ASP A 44 8.84 -19.35 -5.69
CA ASP A 44 9.87 -20.30 -6.11
C ASP A 44 11.27 -19.69 -5.86
N GLY A 45 12.14 -20.51 -5.26
CA GLY A 45 13.49 -20.08 -4.90
C GLY A 45 13.66 -19.65 -3.46
N GLY A 46 12.59 -19.58 -2.67
CA GLY A 46 12.67 -19.43 -1.22
C GLY A 46 13.40 -20.59 -0.57
N VAL A 47 14.33 -20.28 0.35
CA VAL A 47 15.19 -21.31 0.95
C VAL A 47 14.61 -21.96 2.20
N ARG A 48 13.69 -21.29 2.86
CA ARG A 48 13.03 -21.76 4.10
C ARG A 48 11.71 -21.05 4.35
N TRP A 49 10.74 -21.83 4.85
CA TRP A 49 9.48 -21.31 5.35
C TRP A 49 9.43 -21.34 6.88
N HIS A 50 8.76 -20.36 7.47
CA HIS A 50 8.44 -20.26 8.88
C HIS A 50 6.91 -20.13 9.02
N ASN A 51 6.36 -20.59 10.13
CA ASN A 51 4.93 -20.59 10.47
C ASN A 51 4.03 -21.35 9.48
N SER A 52 4.60 -22.03 8.49
CA SER A 52 3.87 -22.89 7.55
C SER A 52 4.78 -23.85 6.81
N LEU A 53 4.20 -24.84 6.13
CA LEU A 53 4.83 -25.55 5.02
C LEU A 53 4.94 -24.60 3.82
N PRO A 54 5.79 -24.91 2.80
CA PRO A 54 5.86 -24.15 1.57
C PRO A 54 4.51 -23.96 0.90
N LEU A 55 4.21 -22.73 0.49
CA LEU A 55 2.97 -22.36 -0.17
C LEU A 55 3.22 -21.99 -1.63
N THR A 56 2.25 -22.31 -2.47
CA THR A 56 2.24 -21.94 -3.89
C THR A 56 1.07 -21.02 -4.20
N LEU A 57 1.16 -20.23 -5.26
CA LEU A 57 0.05 -19.39 -5.71
C LEU A 57 -1.21 -20.23 -6.04
N LYS A 58 -1.04 -21.46 -6.51
CA LYS A 58 -2.17 -22.36 -6.77
C LYS A 58 -2.97 -22.66 -5.50
N GLN A 59 -2.29 -22.89 -4.38
CA GLN A 59 -2.94 -23.13 -3.07
C GLN A 59 -3.60 -21.89 -2.48
N LEU A 60 -3.16 -20.70 -2.90
CA LEU A 60 -3.68 -19.42 -2.45
C LEU A 60 -4.86 -18.89 -3.30
N ARG A 61 -5.20 -19.56 -4.40
CA ARG A 61 -6.35 -19.17 -5.23
C ARG A 61 -7.64 -19.19 -4.42
N GLY A 62 -8.51 -18.24 -4.72
CA GLY A 62 -9.76 -18.02 -3.97
C GLY A 62 -9.60 -17.14 -2.74
N GLN A 63 -8.36 -16.83 -2.32
CA GLN A 63 -8.06 -15.92 -1.21
C GLN A 63 -7.53 -14.58 -1.74
N VAL A 64 -7.82 -13.51 -1.01
CA VAL A 64 -7.10 -12.23 -1.17
C VAL A 64 -5.76 -12.38 -0.45
N VAL A 65 -4.65 -12.04 -1.11
CA VAL A 65 -3.32 -12.24 -0.53
C VAL A 65 -2.60 -10.91 -0.41
N LEU A 66 -2.10 -10.60 0.78
CA LEU A 66 -1.15 -9.52 1.03
C LEU A 66 0.25 -10.13 1.11
N VAL A 67 1.13 -9.75 0.19
CA VAL A 67 2.55 -10.12 0.20
C VAL A 67 3.36 -8.92 0.66
N GLU A 68 4.14 -9.11 1.72
CA GLU A 68 5.04 -8.10 2.28
C GLU A 68 6.50 -8.51 2.06
N PHE A 69 7.26 -7.68 1.34
CA PHE A 69 8.73 -7.80 1.30
C PHE A 69 9.32 -7.01 2.45
N TRP A 70 10.07 -7.69 3.31
CA TRP A 70 10.55 -7.11 4.56
C TRP A 70 11.89 -7.69 5.01
N THR A 71 12.53 -6.99 5.94
CA THR A 71 13.62 -7.51 6.78
C THR A 71 13.54 -6.89 8.18
N TYR A 72 14.14 -7.54 9.16
CA TYR A 72 13.89 -7.22 10.57
C TYR A 72 14.72 -6.05 11.13
N THR A 73 15.66 -5.48 10.37
CA THR A 73 16.42 -4.27 10.77
C THR A 73 16.00 -3.02 9.98
N CYS A 74 15.19 -3.18 8.95
CA CYS A 74 14.68 -2.10 8.12
C CYS A 74 13.67 -1.24 8.91
N SER A 75 13.95 0.03 9.09
CA SER A 75 13.07 0.95 9.82
C SER A 75 11.67 1.10 9.18
N ASN A 76 11.61 1.23 7.85
CA ASN A 76 10.31 1.30 7.15
C ASN A 76 9.48 0.02 7.39
N CYS A 77 10.12 -1.16 7.38
CA CYS A 77 9.43 -2.43 7.66
C CYS A 77 8.87 -2.47 9.09
N LEU A 78 9.65 -1.97 10.07
CA LEU A 78 9.20 -1.88 11.45
C LEU A 78 8.04 -0.89 11.63
N ASN A 79 8.00 0.19 10.84
CA ASN A 79 6.89 1.16 10.83
C ASN A 79 5.63 0.60 10.15
N VAL A 80 5.78 -0.29 9.16
CA VAL A 80 4.68 -0.97 8.46
C VAL A 80 4.08 -2.11 9.30
N ALA A 81 4.92 -2.83 10.08
CA ALA A 81 4.53 -4.02 10.80
C ALA A 81 3.25 -3.90 11.65
N PRO A 82 3.01 -2.82 12.43
CA PRO A 82 1.78 -2.66 13.21
C PRO A 82 0.50 -2.70 12.34
N TYR A 83 0.56 -2.16 11.14
CA TYR A 83 -0.57 -2.15 10.21
C TYR A 83 -0.81 -3.54 9.61
N VAL A 84 0.26 -4.26 9.24
CA VAL A 84 0.14 -5.65 8.77
C VAL A 84 -0.45 -6.55 9.85
N HIS A 85 -0.05 -6.37 11.11
CA HIS A 85 -0.65 -7.06 12.25
C HIS A 85 -2.15 -6.76 12.37
N GLN A 86 -2.53 -5.48 12.31
CA GLN A 86 -3.92 -5.05 12.39
C GLN A 86 -4.75 -5.65 11.25
N TRP A 87 -4.26 -5.59 10.03
CA TRP A 87 -4.94 -6.15 8.86
C TRP A 87 -5.04 -7.68 8.94
N HIS A 88 -3.97 -8.35 9.37
CA HIS A 88 -4.00 -9.80 9.58
C HIS A 88 -5.06 -10.18 10.61
N ALA A 89 -5.05 -9.56 11.79
CA ALA A 89 -6.01 -9.85 12.85
C ALA A 89 -7.46 -9.57 12.42
N ARG A 90 -7.71 -8.47 11.72
CA ARG A 90 -9.05 -8.03 11.32
C ARG A 90 -9.61 -8.82 10.15
N TYR A 91 -8.78 -9.10 9.15
CA TYR A 91 -9.25 -9.58 7.84
C TYR A 91 -8.92 -11.04 7.53
N ALA A 92 -8.05 -11.72 8.31
CA ALA A 92 -7.81 -13.14 8.11
C ALA A 92 -9.09 -13.98 8.23
N PRO A 93 -10.00 -13.73 9.21
CA PRO A 93 -11.29 -14.42 9.27
C PRO A 93 -12.19 -14.16 8.06
N GLN A 94 -11.93 -13.10 7.29
CA GLN A 94 -12.70 -12.70 6.12
C GLN A 94 -12.07 -13.20 4.80
N GLY A 95 -10.94 -13.92 4.86
CA GLY A 95 -10.28 -14.49 3.70
C GLY A 95 -9.03 -13.74 3.22
N LEU A 96 -8.48 -12.81 4.03
CA LEU A 96 -7.15 -12.27 3.76
C LEU A 96 -6.08 -13.27 4.21
N LYS A 97 -5.15 -13.58 3.33
CA LYS A 97 -3.92 -14.31 3.64
C LYS A 97 -2.72 -13.37 3.58
N VAL A 98 -1.97 -13.27 4.65
CA VAL A 98 -0.69 -12.52 4.67
C VAL A 98 0.45 -13.49 4.44
N ILE A 99 1.42 -13.11 3.60
CA ILE A 99 2.68 -13.82 3.33
C ILE A 99 3.83 -12.82 3.46
N GLY A 100 4.76 -13.09 4.37
CA GLY A 100 6.00 -12.31 4.46
C GLY A 100 7.08 -12.93 3.57
N VAL A 101 7.71 -12.15 2.73
CA VAL A 101 8.93 -12.50 2.01
C VAL A 101 10.09 -11.78 2.70
N HIS A 102 10.83 -12.54 3.49
CA HIS A 102 12.00 -12.00 4.18
C HIS A 102 13.21 -12.04 3.24
N THR A 103 13.61 -10.89 2.73
CA THR A 103 14.78 -10.72 1.87
C THR A 103 15.84 -9.94 2.65
N PRO A 104 17.02 -10.50 2.95
CA PRO A 104 18.02 -9.84 3.78
C PRO A 104 18.66 -8.66 3.07
N GLU A 105 18.80 -7.52 3.75
CA GLU A 105 19.60 -6.38 3.32
C GLU A 105 21.08 -6.58 3.72
N PHE A 106 21.29 -7.21 4.88
CA PHE A 106 22.63 -7.50 5.42
C PHE A 106 22.84 -9.00 5.61
N ALA A 107 24.09 -9.47 5.51
CA ALA A 107 24.44 -10.90 5.58
C ALA A 107 23.90 -11.61 6.84
N HIS A 108 23.93 -10.93 8.00
CA HIS A 108 23.45 -11.50 9.27
C HIS A 108 21.93 -11.72 9.30
N GLU A 109 21.18 -11.00 8.47
CA GLU A 109 19.73 -11.16 8.36
C GLU A 109 19.34 -12.44 7.64
N GLY A 110 20.20 -12.98 6.77
CA GLY A 110 19.99 -14.24 6.10
C GLY A 110 20.11 -15.49 6.99
N LEU A 111 20.61 -15.34 8.23
CA LEU A 111 20.80 -16.47 9.14
C LEU A 111 19.45 -16.97 9.67
N PRO A 112 19.07 -18.25 9.46
CA PRO A 112 17.74 -18.76 9.85
C PRO A 112 17.40 -18.61 11.33
N GLY A 113 18.43 -18.68 12.20
CA GLY A 113 18.27 -18.46 13.63
C GLY A 113 17.90 -17.02 13.99
N ASN A 114 18.45 -16.05 13.26
CA ASN A 114 18.14 -14.63 13.47
C ASN A 114 16.73 -14.29 12.95
N VAL A 115 16.37 -14.81 11.77
CA VAL A 115 15.02 -14.64 11.23
C VAL A 115 13.97 -15.22 12.17
N ARG A 116 14.19 -16.44 12.70
CA ARG A 116 13.28 -17.05 13.67
C ARG A 116 13.11 -16.22 14.94
N LYS A 117 14.24 -15.68 15.49
CA LYS A 117 14.19 -14.78 16.65
C LYS A 117 13.44 -13.48 16.35
N ALA A 118 13.63 -12.93 15.15
CA ALA A 118 12.94 -11.73 14.71
C ALA A 118 11.42 -11.98 14.55
N ILE A 119 11.02 -13.08 13.93
CA ILE A 119 9.61 -13.50 13.80
C ILE A 119 8.96 -13.58 15.19
N ALA A 120 9.63 -14.22 16.16
CA ALA A 120 9.11 -14.34 17.53
C ALA A 120 9.04 -12.97 18.24
N ARG A 121 10.10 -12.13 18.12
CA ARG A 121 10.14 -10.81 18.73
C ARG A 121 9.09 -9.85 18.18
N LEU A 122 8.81 -9.95 16.88
CA LEU A 122 7.82 -9.12 16.19
C LEU A 122 6.42 -9.73 16.19
N ASP A 123 6.22 -10.84 16.90
CA ASP A 123 4.93 -11.57 16.99
C ASP A 123 4.31 -11.90 15.63
N ILE A 124 5.14 -12.23 14.64
CA ILE A 124 4.68 -12.57 13.30
C ILE A 124 4.10 -13.99 13.31
N THR A 125 2.81 -14.11 13.07
CA THR A 125 2.07 -15.39 13.09
C THR A 125 1.72 -15.93 11.70
N TRP A 126 1.80 -15.10 10.67
CA TRP A 126 1.56 -15.50 9.29
C TRP A 126 2.76 -16.20 8.67
N PRO A 127 2.58 -16.95 7.55
CA PRO A 127 3.66 -17.59 6.81
C PRO A 127 4.74 -16.61 6.38
N VAL A 128 6.00 -17.00 6.57
CA VAL A 128 7.16 -16.23 6.12
C VAL A 128 8.07 -17.14 5.31
N VAL A 129 8.46 -16.70 4.11
CA VAL A 129 9.50 -17.35 3.30
C VAL A 129 10.78 -16.53 3.32
N GLN A 130 11.94 -17.18 3.55
CA GLN A 130 13.26 -16.55 3.41
C GLN A 130 13.72 -16.58 1.96
N ASP A 131 14.06 -15.41 1.44
CA ASP A 131 14.57 -15.19 0.08
C ASP A 131 16.03 -14.72 0.10
N ASN A 132 16.91 -15.52 0.70
CA ASN A 132 18.32 -15.15 0.90
C ASN A 132 19.09 -14.93 -0.41
N GLN A 133 18.59 -15.40 -1.51
CA GLN A 133 19.23 -15.32 -2.84
C GLN A 133 18.52 -14.31 -3.74
N TYR A 134 17.57 -13.54 -3.23
CA TYR A 134 16.81 -12.54 -3.98
C TYR A 134 16.04 -13.11 -5.19
N ARG A 135 15.76 -14.42 -5.20
CA ARG A 135 15.06 -15.06 -6.34
C ARG A 135 13.61 -14.62 -6.42
N ILE A 136 12.91 -14.62 -5.27
CA ILE A 136 11.53 -14.13 -5.20
C ILE A 136 11.51 -12.62 -5.44
N TRP A 137 12.38 -11.86 -4.79
CA TRP A 137 12.57 -10.43 -4.96
C TRP A 137 12.69 -10.04 -6.44
N ASN A 138 13.61 -10.69 -7.16
CA ASN A 138 13.87 -10.40 -8.57
C ASN A 138 12.69 -10.81 -9.47
N ALA A 139 12.09 -11.98 -9.20
CA ALA A 139 10.94 -12.46 -9.97
C ALA A 139 9.72 -11.53 -9.83
N TRP A 140 9.53 -10.92 -8.66
CA TRP A 140 8.48 -9.94 -8.42
C TRP A 140 8.83 -8.52 -8.89
N GLY A 141 10.04 -8.29 -9.39
CA GLY A 141 10.53 -6.96 -9.75
C GLY A 141 10.53 -6.00 -8.56
N ASN A 142 10.72 -6.55 -7.35
CA ASN A 142 10.75 -5.73 -6.15
C ASN A 142 12.03 -4.88 -6.09
N ARG A 143 11.96 -3.71 -5.43
CA ARG A 143 13.08 -2.76 -5.35
C ARG A 143 13.22 -2.10 -3.98
N PHE A 144 12.25 -2.31 -3.09
CA PHE A 144 12.16 -1.57 -1.83
C PHE A 144 11.85 -2.47 -0.65
N TRP A 145 12.40 -2.13 0.51
CA TRP A 145 11.95 -2.51 1.84
C TRP A 145 11.32 -1.27 2.51
N ALA A 146 10.09 -1.36 2.99
CA ALA A 146 9.10 -2.39 2.79
C ALA A 146 8.50 -2.27 1.39
N ALA A 147 7.83 -3.36 0.93
CA ALA A 147 6.94 -3.27 -0.21
C ALA A 147 5.74 -4.20 0.01
N LEU A 148 4.55 -3.72 -0.33
CA LEU A 148 3.29 -4.42 -0.17
C LEU A 148 2.66 -4.69 -1.54
N TYR A 149 2.21 -5.92 -1.74
CA TYR A 149 1.50 -6.33 -2.95
C TYR A 149 0.17 -6.99 -2.56
N LEU A 150 -0.93 -6.58 -3.17
CA LEU A 150 -2.21 -7.26 -3.02
C LEU A 150 -2.52 -8.08 -4.27
N LEU A 151 -2.89 -9.33 -4.04
CA LEU A 151 -3.35 -10.24 -5.06
C LEU A 151 -4.86 -10.44 -4.91
N ASP A 152 -5.54 -10.47 -6.04
CA ASP A 152 -6.93 -10.87 -6.10
C ASP A 152 -7.09 -12.40 -5.94
N ARG A 153 -8.34 -12.88 -5.88
CA ARG A 153 -8.67 -14.30 -5.74
C ARG A 153 -8.18 -15.16 -6.90
N GLN A 154 -7.84 -14.53 -8.04
CA GLN A 154 -7.27 -15.17 -9.22
C GLN A 154 -5.73 -15.23 -9.18
N GLY A 155 -5.09 -14.68 -8.12
CA GLY A 155 -3.65 -14.66 -7.95
C GLY A 155 -2.95 -13.64 -8.85
N ARG A 156 -3.63 -12.55 -9.22
CA ARG A 156 -3.07 -11.44 -9.99
C ARG A 156 -2.75 -10.28 -9.05
N VAL A 157 -1.59 -9.66 -9.23
CA VAL A 157 -1.23 -8.44 -8.51
C VAL A 157 -2.11 -7.29 -9.02
N VAL A 158 -2.88 -6.68 -8.12
CA VAL A 158 -3.84 -5.61 -8.42
C VAL A 158 -3.52 -4.30 -7.69
N TYR A 159 -2.61 -4.35 -6.72
CA TYR A 159 -2.14 -3.18 -5.99
C TYR A 159 -0.70 -3.41 -5.54
N ARG A 160 0.08 -2.32 -5.53
CA ARG A 160 1.44 -2.27 -4.99
C ARG A 160 1.64 -0.96 -4.25
N HIS A 161 2.35 -1.03 -3.13
CA HIS A 161 2.85 0.14 -2.41
C HIS A 161 4.30 -0.11 -2.00
N ASP A 162 5.16 0.87 -2.27
CA ASP A 162 6.58 0.82 -1.94
C ASP A 162 6.89 1.76 -0.76
N GLY A 163 7.61 1.27 0.23
CA GLY A 163 7.96 2.00 1.45
C GLY A 163 6.88 1.94 2.52
N GLU A 164 6.91 2.92 3.41
CA GLU A 164 5.89 3.15 4.45
C GLU A 164 4.86 4.19 4.00
N GLY A 165 3.71 4.27 4.69
CA GLY A 165 2.64 5.22 4.38
C GLY A 165 1.49 4.59 3.61
N ASP A 166 0.58 5.45 3.10
CA ASP A 166 -0.64 5.06 2.36
C ASP A 166 -1.47 3.93 3.00
N TYR A 167 -1.41 3.82 4.34
CA TYR A 167 -2.04 2.72 5.07
C TYR A 167 -3.56 2.68 4.87
N ALA A 168 -4.22 3.85 4.86
CA ALA A 168 -5.65 3.93 4.63
C ALA A 168 -6.04 3.43 3.23
N ARG A 169 -5.22 3.75 2.21
CA ARG A 169 -5.44 3.28 0.84
C ARG A 169 -5.22 1.78 0.74
N THR A 170 -4.13 1.26 1.33
CA THR A 170 -3.85 -0.18 1.36
C THR A 170 -5.01 -0.94 2.02
N GLU A 171 -5.52 -0.45 3.16
CA GLU A 171 -6.66 -1.05 3.85
C GLU A 171 -7.95 -1.00 3.00
N SER A 172 -8.20 0.13 2.33
CA SER A 172 -9.35 0.27 1.43
C SER A 172 -9.29 -0.75 0.28
N GLU A 173 -8.11 -1.00 -0.30
CA GLU A 173 -7.92 -2.00 -1.34
C GLU A 173 -8.13 -3.43 -0.82
N ILE A 174 -7.67 -3.75 0.41
CA ILE A 174 -7.96 -5.03 1.08
C ILE A 174 -9.47 -5.23 1.20
N GLN A 175 -10.19 -4.23 1.72
CA GLN A 175 -11.64 -4.29 1.89
C GLN A 175 -12.38 -4.46 0.57
N ARG A 176 -11.98 -3.71 -0.46
CA ARG A 176 -12.56 -3.81 -1.81
C ARG A 176 -12.40 -5.21 -2.39
N LEU A 177 -11.20 -5.81 -2.25
CA LEU A 177 -10.92 -7.15 -2.77
C LEU A 177 -11.68 -8.23 -1.98
N LEU A 178 -11.81 -8.08 -0.67
CA LEU A 178 -12.57 -9.02 0.16
C LEU A 178 -14.07 -8.98 -0.14
N ALA A 179 -14.62 -7.81 -0.48
CA ALA A 179 -16.02 -7.64 -0.87
C ALA A 179 -16.33 -8.14 -2.30
N SER A 180 -15.29 -8.34 -3.13
CA SER A 180 -15.46 -8.85 -4.49
C SER A 180 -15.63 -10.38 -4.50
N PRO A 181 -16.52 -10.92 -5.33
CA PRO A 181 -16.76 -12.36 -5.45
C PRO A 181 -15.57 -13.14 -6.01
#